data_5c6e5c57ffa1b18205cbbe7f7d0afa83
#
_entry.id   5c6e5c57ffa1b18205cbbe7f7d0afa83
#
_cell.length_a   1.000
_cell.length_b   1.000
_cell.length_c   1.000
_cell.angle_alpha   90.00
_cell.angle_beta   90.00
_cell.angle_gamma   90.00
#
_symmetry.space_group_name_H-M   'P 1'
#
loop_
_entity.id
_entity.type
_entity.pdbx_description
1 polymer ?
#
loop_
_entity_poly.entity_id
_entity_poly.type
_entity_poly.pdbx_seq_one_letter_code
_entity_poly.pdbx_strand_id
1 'polypeptide(L)'
;LLRLIAALFAACGAPCKLFPLAFALLHRHMNRVMTAPAPGNVHPIGRATAAPSLDPIMNLVADGMNQVNSVILDRMQSRIPLIPELAGHLIAGGGKRLRPMLTLACADLVGYAGARHYKLAAAVEFIHTATLLHDDVVDGSGMRRGRKTANIIWGNSASVLVGDFLFSRSFELMVEAESLKVLKILSGASAVIAEGEVNQLTAQRKIDTSEEQYLDIIGAKTAALFAAACRISAVVADRDEKEEQALDVYGRNLGIAFQLIDDAIDYESDEATMGKDAGDDFRDGKVTLPVILAYARGSDEDRAFWKAAIAGHRVSDADLAHATGLLRQTGAIADTLARARHYGQRAIDALGMFDAGKAKAALTEAVEFAIARAY
;
A
#
# COMPACT_ATOMS: atom_id res chain seq x y z
N LEU A 1 -1.22 4.56 25.61
CA LEU A 1 -0.41 3.34 25.71
C LEU A 1 1.01 3.61 25.26
N LEU A 2 1.23 4.19 24.06
CA LEU A 2 2.56 4.53 23.54
C LEU A 2 3.31 5.55 24.41
N ARG A 3 2.62 6.54 25.00
CA ARG A 3 3.22 7.47 25.97
C ARG A 3 3.63 6.79 27.27
N LEU A 4 2.92 5.74 27.69
CA LEU A 4 3.27 4.93 28.86
C LEU A 4 4.48 4.03 28.58
N ILE A 5 4.56 3.47 27.38
CA ILE A 5 5.69 2.64 26.92
C ILE A 5 6.94 3.53 26.74
N ALA A 6 6.81 4.70 26.14
CA ALA A 6 7.91 5.67 26.02
C ALA A 6 8.41 6.18 27.38
N ALA A 7 7.49 6.42 28.34
CA ALA A 7 7.84 6.82 29.71
C ALA A 7 8.55 5.69 30.48
N LEU A 8 8.17 4.43 30.26
CA LEU A 8 8.85 3.25 30.81
C LEU A 8 10.26 3.06 30.24
N PHE A 9 10.47 3.37 28.95
CA PHE A 9 11.79 3.33 28.32
C PHE A 9 12.72 4.45 28.80
N ALA A 10 12.19 5.64 29.03
CA ALA A 10 12.97 6.79 29.53
C ALA A 10 13.41 6.64 31.00
N ALA A 11 12.74 5.78 31.78
CA ALA A 11 13.02 5.58 33.20
C ALA A 11 14.03 4.45 33.48
N CYS A 12 14.38 3.63 32.49
CA CYS A 12 15.25 2.46 32.69
C CYS A 12 16.61 2.61 32.00
N GLY A 13 17.61 3.07 32.72
CA GLY A 13 19.03 3.13 32.30
C GLY A 13 19.80 1.81 32.33
N ALA A 14 19.16 0.63 32.25
CA ALA A 14 19.78 -0.69 32.29
C ALA A 14 18.99 -1.72 31.49
N PRO A 15 19.52 -2.89 31.07
CA PRO A 15 18.82 -3.91 30.29
C PRO A 15 17.55 -4.37 31.04
N CYS A 16 16.43 -3.86 30.63
CA CYS A 16 15.18 -3.91 31.37
C CYS A 16 14.49 -5.26 31.19
N LYS A 17 14.19 -5.97 32.29
CA LYS A 17 13.33 -7.18 32.32
C LYS A 17 11.87 -6.93 31.87
N LEU A 18 11.51 -5.68 31.54
CA LEU A 18 10.19 -5.29 31.05
C LEU A 18 10.03 -5.40 29.52
N PHE A 19 11.12 -5.71 28.80
CA PHE A 19 11.08 -5.89 27.33
C PHE A 19 10.07 -6.95 26.88
N PRO A 20 9.95 -8.13 27.53
CA PRO A 20 8.94 -9.12 27.18
C PRO A 20 7.50 -8.61 27.39
N LEU A 21 7.28 -7.73 28.37
CA LEU A 21 5.96 -7.20 28.70
C LEU A 21 5.50 -6.16 27.65
N ALA A 22 6.41 -5.27 27.25
CA ALA A 22 6.17 -4.29 26.17
C ALA A 22 5.91 -4.99 24.83
N PHE A 23 6.64 -6.06 24.57
CA PHE A 23 6.47 -6.90 23.39
C PHE A 23 5.14 -7.66 23.39
N ALA A 24 4.73 -8.22 24.53
CA ALA A 24 3.42 -8.87 24.70
C ALA A 24 2.27 -7.88 24.55
N LEU A 25 2.44 -6.64 24.99
CA LEU A 25 1.46 -5.57 24.82
C LEU A 25 1.35 -5.10 23.35
N LEU A 26 2.47 -5.01 22.65
CA LEU A 26 2.50 -4.70 21.21
C LEU A 26 1.84 -5.82 20.41
N HIS A 27 2.12 -7.07 20.72
CA HIS A 27 1.49 -8.24 20.11
C HIS A 27 -0.04 -8.27 20.36
N ARG A 28 -0.48 -7.99 21.59
CA ARG A 28 -1.91 -7.87 21.92
C ARG A 28 -2.58 -6.68 21.23
N HIS A 29 -1.87 -5.56 21.07
CA HIS A 29 -2.38 -4.40 20.36
C HIS A 29 -2.52 -4.66 18.86
N MET A 30 -1.51 -5.28 18.24
CA MET A 30 -1.56 -5.69 16.83
C MET A 30 -2.72 -6.66 16.56
N ASN A 31 -2.90 -7.67 17.41
CA ASN A 31 -4.00 -8.62 17.27
C ASN A 31 -5.36 -7.94 17.52
N ARG A 32 -5.44 -6.99 18.45
CA ARG A 32 -6.69 -6.28 18.76
C ARG A 32 -7.13 -5.30 17.68
N VAL A 33 -6.18 -4.65 17.00
CA VAL A 33 -6.46 -3.75 15.86
C VAL A 33 -6.95 -4.55 14.64
N MET A 34 -6.52 -5.82 14.52
CA MET A 34 -6.88 -6.69 13.39
C MET A 34 -8.09 -7.59 13.65
N THR A 35 -8.51 -7.79 14.91
CA THR A 35 -9.59 -8.73 15.28
C THR A 35 -10.82 -8.08 15.94
N ALA A 36 -10.86 -6.75 16.05
CA ALA A 36 -12.04 -6.08 16.59
C ALA A 36 -13.18 -6.12 15.56
N PRO A 37 -14.26 -6.89 15.78
CA PRO A 37 -15.44 -6.78 14.95
C PRO A 37 -16.08 -5.42 15.16
N ALA A 38 -16.53 -4.79 14.09
CA ALA A 38 -17.38 -3.61 14.17
C ALA A 38 -18.64 -3.96 14.99
N PRO A 39 -19.21 -3.03 15.79
CA PRO A 39 -20.41 -3.28 16.55
C PRO A 39 -21.54 -3.66 15.60
N GLY A 40 -22.07 -4.88 15.80
CA GLY A 40 -23.12 -5.43 14.97
C GLY A 40 -24.40 -4.62 15.06
N ASN A 41 -24.80 -4.00 13.95
CA ASN A 41 -26.16 -3.56 13.74
C ASN A 41 -26.96 -4.73 13.15
N VAL A 42 -27.95 -5.21 13.89
CA VAL A 42 -28.95 -6.15 13.42
C VAL A 42 -29.85 -5.41 12.44
N HIS A 43 -29.74 -5.69 11.16
CA HIS A 43 -30.63 -5.17 10.13
C HIS A 43 -31.62 -6.24 9.62
N PRO A 44 -32.85 -5.84 9.29
CA PRO A 44 -33.88 -6.76 8.79
C PRO A 44 -33.58 -7.20 7.37
N ILE A 45 -34.00 -8.42 7.07
CA ILE A 45 -33.79 -9.17 5.84
C ILE A 45 -34.43 -8.44 4.63
N GLY A 46 -33.60 -7.75 3.88
CA GLY A 46 -33.86 -7.31 2.52
C GLY A 46 -32.52 -7.37 1.78
N ARG A 47 -32.41 -8.11 0.67
CA ARG A 47 -31.20 -8.21 -0.14
C ARG A 47 -30.88 -6.85 -0.78
N ALA A 48 -30.33 -5.92 0.00
CA ALA A 48 -29.43 -4.92 -0.51
C ALA A 48 -28.05 -5.61 -0.61
N THR A 49 -27.41 -5.62 -1.76
CA THR A 49 -26.03 -6.05 -1.90
C THR A 49 -25.22 -5.20 -0.92
N ALA A 50 -24.67 -5.82 0.11
CA ALA A 50 -23.81 -5.11 1.07
C ALA A 50 -22.66 -4.45 0.29
N ALA A 51 -22.25 -3.26 0.72
CA ALA A 51 -21.09 -2.60 0.12
C ALA A 51 -19.87 -3.52 0.20
N PRO A 52 -19.01 -3.57 -0.84
CA PRO A 52 -17.80 -4.39 -0.82
C PRO A 52 -16.94 -4.10 0.39
N SER A 53 -16.40 -5.14 1.03
CA SER A 53 -15.58 -5.03 2.24
C SER A 53 -14.30 -5.88 2.15
N LEU A 54 -13.36 -5.66 3.05
CA LEU A 54 -12.19 -6.55 3.20
C LEU A 54 -12.46 -7.72 4.16
N ASP A 55 -13.64 -7.81 4.77
CA ASP A 55 -13.94 -8.85 5.76
C ASP A 55 -13.77 -10.27 5.21
N PRO A 56 -14.17 -10.61 3.97
CA PRO A 56 -13.98 -11.95 3.44
C PRO A 56 -12.51 -12.35 3.35
N ILE A 57 -11.64 -11.47 2.82
CA ILE A 57 -10.21 -11.78 2.76
C ILE A 57 -9.56 -11.76 4.15
N MET A 58 -9.93 -10.83 5.03
CA MET A 58 -9.44 -10.79 6.41
C MET A 58 -9.80 -12.05 7.18
N ASN A 59 -11.05 -12.53 7.07
CA ASN A 59 -11.49 -13.75 7.72
C ASN A 59 -10.81 -14.99 7.14
N LEU A 60 -10.63 -15.04 5.82
CA LEU A 60 -9.96 -16.14 5.13
C LEU A 60 -8.54 -16.34 5.63
N VAL A 61 -7.79 -15.24 5.80
CA VAL A 61 -6.35 -15.29 6.10
C VAL A 61 -6.01 -14.96 7.56
N ALA A 62 -7.00 -14.91 8.46
CA ALA A 62 -6.80 -14.45 9.84
C ALA A 62 -5.68 -15.19 10.58
N ASP A 63 -5.70 -16.53 10.53
CA ASP A 63 -4.66 -17.37 11.17
C ASP A 63 -3.29 -17.18 10.49
N GLY A 64 -3.27 -17.11 9.16
CA GLY A 64 -2.05 -16.83 8.41
C GLY A 64 -1.45 -15.47 8.74
N MET A 65 -2.28 -14.45 8.91
CA MET A 65 -1.81 -13.12 9.32
C MET A 65 -1.22 -13.10 10.74
N ASN A 66 -1.70 -13.94 11.64
CA ASN A 66 -1.06 -14.11 12.96
C ASN A 66 0.35 -14.68 12.83
N GLN A 67 0.57 -15.64 11.91
CA GLN A 67 1.90 -16.17 11.62
C GLN A 67 2.81 -15.11 10.98
N VAL A 68 2.29 -14.35 10.02
CA VAL A 68 3.02 -13.22 9.39
C VAL A 68 3.43 -12.19 10.44
N ASN A 69 2.51 -11.80 11.33
CA ASN A 69 2.80 -10.86 12.41
C ASN A 69 3.90 -11.37 13.35
N SER A 70 3.87 -12.67 13.67
CA SER A 70 4.92 -13.30 14.49
C SER A 70 6.29 -13.22 13.79
N VAL A 71 6.36 -13.53 12.48
CA VAL A 71 7.60 -13.41 11.70
C VAL A 71 8.09 -11.95 11.67
N ILE A 72 7.20 -10.98 11.43
CA ILE A 72 7.55 -9.56 11.40
C ILE A 72 8.15 -9.14 12.75
N LEU A 73 7.48 -9.47 13.86
CA LEU A 73 7.93 -9.10 15.21
C LEU A 73 9.28 -9.74 15.56
N ASP A 74 9.49 -10.99 15.18
CA ASP A 74 10.77 -11.69 15.38
C ASP A 74 11.90 -11.01 14.60
N ARG A 75 11.69 -10.72 13.32
CA ARG A 75 12.71 -10.12 12.44
C ARG A 75 13.02 -8.66 12.72
N MET A 76 12.14 -7.97 13.42
CA MET A 76 12.39 -6.60 13.89
C MET A 76 13.27 -6.55 15.15
N GLN A 77 13.57 -7.68 15.80
CA GLN A 77 14.45 -7.70 16.95
C GLN A 77 15.85 -7.24 16.57
N SER A 78 16.40 -6.34 17.39
CA SER A 78 17.76 -5.82 17.25
C SER A 78 18.35 -5.48 18.62
N ARG A 79 19.66 -5.53 18.74
CA ARG A 79 20.40 -5.01 19.90
C ARG A 79 20.42 -3.49 19.96
N ILE A 80 20.06 -2.82 18.84
CA ILE A 80 19.98 -1.37 18.71
C ILE A 80 18.55 -0.94 18.96
N PRO A 81 18.22 -0.30 20.09
CA PRO A 81 16.83 -0.04 20.50
C PRO A 81 16.02 0.80 19.50
N LEU A 82 16.67 1.70 18.78
CA LEU A 82 16.04 2.56 17.78
C LEU A 82 15.32 1.76 16.66
N ILE A 83 15.87 0.60 16.28
CA ILE A 83 15.32 -0.21 15.18
C ILE A 83 13.93 -0.73 15.53
N PRO A 84 13.70 -1.52 16.60
CA PRO A 84 12.36 -1.97 16.95
C PRO A 84 11.41 -0.83 17.33
N GLU A 85 11.91 0.29 17.85
CA GLU A 85 11.10 1.46 18.20
C GLU A 85 10.52 2.11 16.94
N LEU A 86 11.34 2.45 15.96
CA LEU A 86 10.93 3.10 14.72
C LEU A 86 10.09 2.16 13.86
N ALA A 87 10.53 0.91 13.67
CA ALA A 87 9.76 -0.09 12.93
C ALA A 87 8.40 -0.37 13.59
N GLY A 88 8.36 -0.40 14.93
CA GLY A 88 7.12 -0.52 15.71
C GLY A 88 6.17 0.65 15.52
N HIS A 89 6.68 1.88 15.38
CA HIS A 89 5.87 3.07 15.10
C HIS A 89 5.10 2.94 13.79
N LEU A 90 5.77 2.49 12.72
CA LEU A 90 5.16 2.28 11.42
C LEU A 90 4.11 1.18 11.43
N ILE A 91 4.46 0.04 12.03
CA ILE A 91 3.56 -1.10 12.13
C ILE A 91 2.32 -0.77 12.96
N ALA A 92 2.50 -0.02 14.07
CA ALA A 92 1.41 0.46 14.90
C ALA A 92 0.63 1.62 14.27
N GLY A 93 1.18 2.30 13.26
CA GLY A 93 0.55 3.37 12.49
C GLY A 93 -0.68 2.92 11.70
N GLY A 94 -0.98 1.63 11.72
CA GLY A 94 -2.12 1.05 11.02
C GLY A 94 -1.86 0.94 9.53
N GLY A 95 -2.52 0.00 8.91
CA GLY A 95 -2.54 -0.24 7.47
C GLY A 95 -3.37 -1.48 7.27
N LYS A 96 -4.07 -1.53 6.16
CA LYS A 96 -4.93 -2.69 5.87
C LYS A 96 -4.11 -3.96 5.60
N ARG A 97 -2.78 -3.84 5.48
CA ARG A 97 -1.84 -4.94 5.15
C ARG A 97 -2.32 -5.80 3.98
N LEU A 98 -2.81 -5.11 2.94
CA LEU A 98 -3.44 -5.76 1.80
C LEU A 98 -2.45 -6.70 1.07
N ARG A 99 -1.19 -6.30 0.89
CA ARG A 99 -0.19 -7.11 0.18
C ARG A 99 0.09 -8.45 0.87
N PRO A 100 0.39 -8.53 2.18
CA PRO A 100 0.46 -9.80 2.89
C PRO A 100 -0.81 -10.64 2.78
N MET A 101 -2.00 -10.03 2.94
CA MET A 101 -3.27 -10.74 2.80
C MET A 101 -3.46 -11.33 1.41
N LEU A 102 -3.08 -10.61 0.36
CA LEU A 102 -3.11 -11.11 -1.01
C LEU A 102 -2.17 -12.29 -1.21
N THR A 103 -0.94 -12.24 -0.66
CA THR A 103 -0.01 -13.38 -0.70
C THR A 103 -0.64 -14.62 -0.07
N LEU A 104 -1.27 -14.48 1.10
CA LEU A 104 -1.90 -15.60 1.79
C LEU A 104 -3.14 -16.12 1.05
N ALA A 105 -4.00 -15.23 0.58
CA ALA A 105 -5.22 -15.61 -0.14
C ALA A 105 -4.92 -16.26 -1.49
N CYS A 106 -3.89 -15.78 -2.20
CA CYS A 106 -3.42 -16.43 -3.43
C CYS A 106 -2.81 -17.82 -3.14
N ALA A 107 -2.10 -17.99 -2.02
CA ALA A 107 -1.60 -19.29 -1.61
C ALA A 107 -2.75 -20.28 -1.30
N ASP A 108 -3.80 -19.81 -0.63
CA ASP A 108 -5.02 -20.60 -0.40
C ASP A 108 -5.74 -20.94 -1.71
N LEU A 109 -5.83 -19.98 -2.64
CA LEU A 109 -6.46 -20.17 -3.96
C LEU A 109 -5.81 -21.31 -4.75
N VAL A 110 -4.48 -21.43 -4.68
CA VAL A 110 -3.73 -22.48 -5.38
C VAL A 110 -3.53 -23.75 -4.53
N GLY A 111 -4.16 -23.84 -3.35
CA GLY A 111 -4.12 -25.00 -2.47
C GLY A 111 -2.77 -25.24 -1.80
N TYR A 112 -1.99 -24.21 -1.52
CA TYR A 112 -0.69 -24.35 -0.87
C TYR A 112 -0.83 -24.65 0.64
N ALA A 113 -0.35 -25.82 1.05
CA ALA A 113 -0.42 -26.30 2.43
C ALA A 113 0.88 -26.09 3.24
N GLY A 114 1.93 -25.49 2.65
CA GLY A 114 3.22 -25.26 3.34
C GLY A 114 3.23 -24.00 4.20
N ALA A 115 4.41 -23.64 4.74
CA ALA A 115 4.59 -22.50 5.62
C ALA A 115 5.45 -21.35 5.03
N ARG A 116 6.03 -21.55 3.82
CA ARG A 116 6.94 -20.55 3.21
C ARG A 116 6.27 -19.23 2.93
N HIS A 117 4.98 -19.25 2.57
CA HIS A 117 4.19 -18.05 2.24
C HIS A 117 4.04 -17.08 3.42
N TYR A 118 4.12 -17.51 4.68
CA TYR A 118 4.12 -16.60 5.83
C TYR A 118 5.36 -15.71 5.86
N LYS A 119 6.55 -16.32 5.63
CA LYS A 119 7.81 -15.58 5.54
C LYS A 119 7.82 -14.63 4.34
N LEU A 120 7.29 -15.08 3.21
CA LEU A 120 7.22 -14.28 1.99
C LEU A 120 6.22 -13.12 2.10
N ALA A 121 5.08 -13.32 2.74
CA ALA A 121 4.14 -12.25 3.06
C ALA A 121 4.78 -11.20 3.99
N ALA A 122 5.59 -11.64 4.96
CA ALA A 122 6.37 -10.73 5.81
C ALA A 122 7.46 -9.99 5.01
N ALA A 123 8.15 -10.67 4.08
CA ALA A 123 9.14 -10.04 3.20
C ALA A 123 8.52 -8.96 2.33
N VAL A 124 7.36 -9.23 1.73
CA VAL A 124 6.60 -8.23 0.94
C VAL A 124 6.23 -7.02 1.79
N GLU A 125 5.79 -7.22 3.04
CA GLU A 125 5.46 -6.12 3.95
C GLU A 125 6.70 -5.33 4.37
N PHE A 126 7.85 -5.97 4.55
CA PHE A 126 9.11 -5.28 4.84
C PHE A 126 9.59 -4.44 3.66
N ILE A 127 9.53 -4.96 2.42
CA ILE A 127 9.83 -4.18 1.22
C ILE A 127 8.93 -2.94 1.19
N HIS A 128 7.62 -3.12 1.33
CA HIS A 128 6.66 -2.01 1.33
C HIS A 128 6.93 -1.00 2.45
N THR A 129 7.21 -1.47 3.66
CA THR A 129 7.45 -0.58 4.80
C THR A 129 8.78 0.18 4.65
N ALA A 130 9.80 -0.45 4.08
CA ALA A 130 11.07 0.19 3.77
C ALA A 130 10.89 1.31 2.73
N THR A 131 10.14 1.04 1.64
CA THR A 131 9.85 2.08 0.65
C THR A 131 9.10 3.26 1.25
N LEU A 132 8.10 3.02 2.13
CA LEU A 132 7.40 4.11 2.83
C LEU A 132 8.32 4.98 3.68
N LEU A 133 9.33 4.39 4.35
CA LEU A 133 10.33 5.14 5.14
C LEU A 133 11.21 6.02 4.27
N HIS A 134 11.60 5.51 3.10
CA HIS A 134 12.42 6.25 2.15
C HIS A 134 11.60 7.36 1.48
N ASP A 135 10.36 7.07 1.06
CA ASP A 135 9.44 8.02 0.42
C ASP A 135 9.14 9.20 1.36
N ASP A 136 8.88 8.96 2.65
CA ASP A 136 8.63 10.03 3.62
C ASP A 136 9.82 11.02 3.70
N VAL A 137 11.05 10.54 3.48
CA VAL A 137 12.25 11.40 3.44
C VAL A 137 12.36 12.12 2.10
N VAL A 138 12.15 11.42 0.99
CA VAL A 138 12.26 11.97 -0.37
C VAL A 138 11.20 13.04 -0.61
N ASP A 139 9.96 12.77 -0.21
CA ASP A 139 8.82 13.67 -0.38
C ASP A 139 8.78 14.76 0.72
N GLY A 140 9.62 14.67 1.76
CA GLY A 140 9.60 15.59 2.90
C GLY A 140 8.29 15.51 3.71
N SER A 141 7.60 14.37 3.66
CA SER A 141 6.28 14.18 4.28
C SER A 141 6.34 14.32 5.78
N GLY A 142 5.44 15.14 6.36
CA GLY A 142 5.35 15.36 7.82
C GLY A 142 4.35 14.44 8.52
N MET A 143 3.34 13.98 7.80
CA MET A 143 2.24 13.19 8.33
C MET A 143 1.93 11.98 7.44
N ARG A 144 1.60 10.85 8.06
CA ARG A 144 1.11 9.64 7.39
C ARG A 144 0.03 8.98 8.24
N ARG A 145 -1.16 8.79 7.68
CA ARG A 145 -2.32 8.20 8.37
C ARG A 145 -2.62 8.89 9.71
N GLY A 146 -2.62 10.23 9.72
CA GLY A 146 -2.89 11.03 10.90
C GLY A 146 -1.80 11.00 12.00
N ARG A 147 -0.58 10.48 11.69
CA ARG A 147 0.56 10.42 12.62
C ARG A 147 1.78 11.09 12.00
N LYS A 148 2.64 11.65 12.85
CA LYS A 148 3.94 12.16 12.40
C LYS A 148 4.76 11.02 11.78
N THR A 149 5.40 11.32 10.65
CA THR A 149 6.30 10.40 9.95
C THR A 149 7.58 10.16 10.74
N ALA A 150 8.29 9.06 10.42
CA ALA A 150 9.51 8.68 11.13
C ALA A 150 10.63 9.70 10.96
N ASN A 151 10.77 10.31 9.78
CA ASN A 151 11.73 11.38 9.50
C ASN A 151 11.52 12.63 10.38
N ILE A 152 10.27 12.96 10.74
CA ILE A 152 9.96 14.08 11.63
C ILE A 152 10.28 13.74 13.10
N ILE A 153 10.12 12.47 13.52
CA ILE A 153 10.31 12.08 14.92
C ILE A 153 11.78 11.79 15.21
N TRP A 154 12.47 11.05 14.32
CA TRP A 154 13.84 10.55 14.52
C TRP A 154 14.87 11.10 13.54
N GLY A 155 14.44 11.91 12.57
CA GLY A 155 15.27 12.50 11.53
C GLY A 155 15.46 11.58 10.30
N ASN A 156 15.86 12.20 9.21
CA ASN A 156 16.00 11.54 7.89
C ASN A 156 16.95 10.34 7.94
N SER A 157 18.11 10.50 8.59
CA SER A 157 19.13 9.43 8.67
C SER A 157 18.60 8.18 9.36
N ALA A 158 17.83 8.34 10.44
CA ALA A 158 17.23 7.20 11.13
C ALA A 158 16.17 6.51 10.26
N SER A 159 15.33 7.29 9.57
CA SER A 159 14.30 6.77 8.65
C SER A 159 14.94 5.93 7.53
N VAL A 160 15.96 6.47 6.86
CA VAL A 160 16.67 5.77 5.77
C VAL A 160 17.32 4.49 6.28
N LEU A 161 18.11 4.55 7.36
CA LEU A 161 18.87 3.39 7.87
C LEU A 161 17.96 2.28 8.41
N VAL A 162 16.83 2.61 9.03
CA VAL A 162 15.84 1.59 9.44
C VAL A 162 15.09 1.04 8.24
N GLY A 163 14.84 1.84 7.19
CA GLY A 163 14.36 1.36 5.91
C GLY A 163 15.30 0.32 5.31
N ASP A 164 16.61 0.60 5.26
CA ASP A 164 17.64 -0.34 4.78
C ASP A 164 17.69 -1.62 5.63
N PHE A 165 17.51 -1.50 6.94
CA PHE A 165 17.42 -2.66 7.83
C PHE A 165 16.25 -3.56 7.48
N LEU A 166 15.03 -3.00 7.33
CA LEU A 166 13.84 -3.77 6.95
C LEU A 166 14.00 -4.39 5.57
N PHE A 167 14.57 -3.64 4.63
CA PHE A 167 14.85 -4.13 3.29
C PHE A 167 15.83 -5.31 3.32
N SER A 168 16.90 -5.23 4.14
CA SER A 168 17.84 -6.34 4.34
C SER A 168 17.18 -7.57 4.97
N ARG A 169 16.26 -7.37 5.93
CA ARG A 169 15.46 -8.46 6.53
C ARG A 169 14.56 -9.16 5.51
N SER A 170 14.03 -8.39 4.52
CA SER A 170 13.25 -9.00 3.45
C SER A 170 14.09 -9.98 2.62
N PHE A 171 15.36 -9.67 2.32
CA PHE A 171 16.27 -10.58 1.61
C PHE A 171 16.54 -11.86 2.41
N GLU A 172 16.76 -11.77 3.72
CA GLU A 172 16.93 -12.96 4.56
C GLU A 172 15.71 -13.88 4.46
N LEU A 173 14.49 -13.31 4.55
CA LEU A 173 13.24 -14.08 4.43
C LEU A 173 13.05 -14.71 3.03
N MET A 174 13.46 -13.98 1.98
CA MET A 174 13.43 -14.52 0.62
C MET A 174 14.38 -15.70 0.43
N VAL A 175 15.60 -15.62 0.99
CA VAL A 175 16.58 -16.71 0.96
C VAL A 175 16.09 -17.92 1.74
N GLU A 176 15.47 -17.71 2.90
CA GLU A 176 14.89 -18.80 3.71
C GLU A 176 13.70 -19.51 3.06
N ALA A 177 13.11 -18.93 2.02
CA ALA A 177 12.10 -19.62 1.21
C ALA A 177 12.70 -20.69 0.28
N GLU A 178 14.03 -20.75 0.16
CA GLU A 178 14.76 -21.77 -0.62
C GLU A 178 14.29 -21.86 -2.09
N SER A 179 13.93 -20.74 -2.70
CA SER A 179 13.48 -20.64 -4.08
C SER A 179 14.15 -19.48 -4.80
N LEU A 180 15.07 -19.80 -5.71
CA LEU A 180 15.71 -18.80 -6.58
C LEU A 180 14.70 -18.06 -7.46
N LYS A 181 13.59 -18.71 -7.83
CA LYS A 181 12.53 -18.08 -8.62
C LYS A 181 11.79 -17.02 -7.81
N VAL A 182 11.47 -17.30 -6.55
CA VAL A 182 10.89 -16.30 -5.61
C VAL A 182 11.86 -15.15 -5.41
N LEU A 183 13.14 -15.44 -5.14
CA LEU A 183 14.16 -14.40 -4.97
C LEU A 183 14.26 -13.51 -6.21
N LYS A 184 14.26 -14.10 -7.42
CA LYS A 184 14.27 -13.34 -8.68
C LYS A 184 13.04 -12.44 -8.85
N ILE A 185 11.83 -12.92 -8.47
CA ILE A 185 10.59 -12.15 -8.59
C ILE A 185 10.61 -10.95 -7.63
N LEU A 186 10.91 -11.18 -6.35
CA LEU A 186 10.84 -10.12 -5.33
C LEU A 186 11.99 -9.12 -5.46
N SER A 187 13.22 -9.58 -5.76
CA SER A 187 14.33 -8.66 -6.03
C SER A 187 14.12 -7.87 -7.32
N GLY A 188 13.55 -8.49 -8.35
CA GLY A 188 13.16 -7.80 -9.57
C GLY A 188 12.08 -6.74 -9.33
N ALA A 189 11.06 -7.06 -8.54
CA ALA A 189 10.04 -6.09 -8.14
C ALA A 189 10.66 -4.91 -7.37
N SER A 190 11.61 -5.19 -6.47
CA SER A 190 12.33 -4.15 -5.71
C SER A 190 13.14 -3.22 -6.61
N ALA A 191 13.83 -3.76 -7.62
CA ALA A 191 14.56 -2.97 -8.62
C ALA A 191 13.59 -2.08 -9.43
N VAL A 192 12.48 -2.65 -9.89
CA VAL A 192 11.45 -1.92 -10.65
C VAL A 192 10.84 -0.78 -9.81
N ILE A 193 10.59 -1.01 -8.50
CA ILE A 193 10.11 0.04 -7.60
C ILE A 193 11.13 1.18 -7.51
N ALA A 194 12.41 0.87 -7.27
CA ALA A 194 13.46 1.87 -7.17
C ALA A 194 13.60 2.68 -8.47
N GLU A 195 13.55 2.04 -9.64
CA GLU A 195 13.53 2.71 -10.94
C GLU A 195 12.28 3.59 -11.10
N GLY A 196 11.11 3.11 -10.63
CA GLY A 196 9.85 3.86 -10.65
C GLY A 196 9.90 5.12 -9.80
N GLU A 197 10.51 5.07 -8.60
CA GLU A 197 10.74 6.25 -7.75
C GLU A 197 11.63 7.29 -8.44
N VAL A 198 12.75 6.85 -9.02
CA VAL A 198 13.62 7.75 -9.77
C VAL A 198 12.90 8.34 -10.98
N ASN A 199 12.09 7.55 -11.69
CA ASN A 199 11.30 8.03 -12.82
C ASN A 199 10.26 9.06 -12.38
N GLN A 200 9.56 8.82 -11.26
CA GLN A 200 8.63 9.78 -10.67
C GLN A 200 9.31 11.12 -10.34
N LEU A 201 10.51 11.10 -9.73
CA LEU A 201 11.28 12.32 -9.47
C LEU A 201 11.59 13.08 -10.76
N THR A 202 11.93 12.38 -11.85
CA THR A 202 12.22 13.03 -13.15
C THR A 202 10.98 13.58 -13.83
N ALA A 203 9.79 13.00 -13.56
CA ALA A 203 8.48 13.42 -14.10
C ALA A 203 7.80 14.51 -13.23
N GLN A 204 8.24 14.69 -12.00
CA GLN A 204 7.66 15.68 -11.09
C GLN A 204 7.71 17.08 -11.72
N ARG A 205 6.57 17.81 -11.62
CA ARG A 205 6.37 19.14 -12.18
C ARG A 205 6.44 19.25 -13.72
N LYS A 206 6.41 18.13 -14.43
CA LYS A 206 6.34 18.11 -15.89
C LYS A 206 4.90 17.90 -16.35
N ILE A 207 4.22 19.00 -16.66
CA ILE A 207 2.81 18.98 -17.05
C ILE A 207 2.54 18.24 -18.37
N ASP A 208 3.56 18.02 -19.16
CA ASP A 208 3.53 17.29 -20.44
C ASP A 208 3.69 15.76 -20.27
N THR A 209 3.68 15.27 -19.04
CA THR A 209 3.66 13.83 -18.75
C THR A 209 2.45 13.16 -19.43
N SER A 210 2.69 12.15 -20.25
CA SER A 210 1.64 11.42 -20.94
C SER A 210 0.94 10.41 -20.01
N GLU A 211 -0.28 9.97 -20.40
CA GLU A 211 -0.99 8.90 -19.69
C GLU A 211 -0.15 7.60 -19.65
N GLU A 212 0.57 7.27 -20.73
CA GLU A 212 1.45 6.10 -20.81
C GLU A 212 2.59 6.18 -19.79
N GLN A 213 3.30 7.32 -19.74
CA GLN A 213 4.37 7.54 -18.76
C GLN A 213 3.86 7.49 -17.31
N TYR A 214 2.67 8.03 -17.06
CA TYR A 214 2.03 7.95 -15.76
C TYR A 214 1.71 6.49 -15.38
N LEU A 215 1.14 5.71 -16.30
CA LEU A 215 0.83 4.29 -16.09
C LEU A 215 2.11 3.46 -15.85
N ASP A 216 3.21 3.77 -16.52
CA ASP A 216 4.51 3.15 -16.29
C ASP A 216 5.01 3.45 -14.86
N ILE A 217 4.90 4.70 -14.41
CA ILE A 217 5.31 5.11 -13.05
C ILE A 217 4.51 4.35 -12.00
N ILE A 218 3.18 4.37 -12.06
CA ILE A 218 2.35 3.68 -11.06
C ILE A 218 2.45 2.15 -11.17
N GLY A 219 2.69 1.65 -12.39
CA GLY A 219 2.99 0.25 -12.66
C GLY A 219 4.25 -0.22 -11.94
N ALA A 220 5.29 0.59 -11.99
CA ALA A 220 6.56 0.33 -11.32
C ALA A 220 6.46 0.55 -9.80
N LYS A 221 6.05 1.74 -9.36
CA LYS A 221 6.04 2.13 -7.94
C LYS A 221 5.06 1.31 -7.10
N THR A 222 3.86 1.07 -7.62
CA THR A 222 2.77 0.47 -6.84
C THR A 222 2.44 -0.95 -7.29
N ALA A 223 2.19 -1.16 -8.59
CA ALA A 223 1.65 -2.43 -9.06
C ALA A 223 2.67 -3.58 -9.08
N ALA A 224 3.96 -3.29 -9.23
CA ALA A 224 5.00 -4.33 -9.28
C ALA A 224 5.03 -5.18 -8.00
N LEU A 225 4.91 -4.57 -6.82
CA LEU A 225 4.91 -5.32 -5.56
C LEU A 225 3.59 -6.07 -5.33
N PHE A 226 2.46 -5.57 -5.81
CA PHE A 226 1.19 -6.31 -5.79
C PHE A 226 1.27 -7.55 -6.69
N ALA A 227 1.81 -7.40 -7.89
CA ALA A 227 2.03 -8.51 -8.82
C ALA A 227 2.95 -9.59 -8.22
N ALA A 228 4.09 -9.17 -7.69
CA ALA A 228 5.05 -10.07 -7.04
C ALA A 228 4.42 -10.79 -5.84
N ALA A 229 3.68 -10.09 -4.97
CA ALA A 229 3.01 -10.63 -3.79
C ALA A 229 2.02 -11.75 -4.14
N CYS A 230 1.28 -11.60 -5.25
CA CYS A 230 0.35 -12.63 -5.72
C CYS A 230 1.08 -13.78 -6.41
N ARG A 231 2.01 -13.48 -7.31
CA ARG A 231 2.73 -14.47 -8.14
C ARG A 231 3.56 -15.46 -7.34
N ILE A 232 4.26 -14.99 -6.28
CA ILE A 232 5.12 -15.87 -5.47
C ILE A 232 4.34 -17.01 -4.80
N SER A 233 3.04 -16.85 -4.60
CA SER A 233 2.17 -17.86 -4.02
C SER A 233 2.03 -19.09 -4.93
N ALA A 234 1.89 -18.89 -6.24
CA ALA A 234 1.89 -19.98 -7.21
C ALA A 234 3.27 -20.64 -7.31
N VAL A 235 4.35 -19.84 -7.23
CA VAL A 235 5.73 -20.38 -7.29
C VAL A 235 6.02 -21.33 -6.12
N VAL A 236 5.66 -20.96 -4.88
CA VAL A 236 5.91 -21.84 -3.72
C VAL A 236 4.99 -23.05 -3.66
N ALA A 237 3.87 -23.00 -4.38
CA ALA A 237 2.93 -24.08 -4.55
C ALA A 237 3.27 -24.99 -5.76
N ASP A 238 4.42 -24.75 -6.41
CA ASP A 238 4.88 -25.47 -7.60
C ASP A 238 3.82 -25.53 -8.72
N ARG A 239 3.05 -24.42 -8.89
CA ARG A 239 2.03 -24.32 -9.94
C ARG A 239 2.68 -24.00 -11.28
N ASP A 240 1.92 -24.23 -12.35
CA ASP A 240 2.41 -23.99 -13.71
C ASP A 240 2.54 -22.49 -14.03
N GLU A 241 3.20 -22.20 -15.16
CA GLU A 241 3.47 -20.81 -15.58
C GLU A 241 2.19 -20.03 -15.89
N LYS A 242 1.10 -20.70 -16.28
CA LYS A 242 -0.18 -20.05 -16.58
C LYS A 242 -0.82 -19.52 -15.30
N GLU A 243 -0.82 -20.31 -14.23
CA GLU A 243 -1.34 -19.90 -12.94
C GLU A 243 -0.47 -18.80 -12.32
N GLU A 244 0.87 -18.91 -12.44
CA GLU A 244 1.77 -17.83 -12.02
C GLU A 244 1.48 -16.52 -12.76
N GLN A 245 1.32 -16.58 -14.09
CA GLN A 245 1.03 -15.42 -14.91
C GLN A 245 -0.35 -14.83 -14.60
N ALA A 246 -1.35 -15.66 -14.33
CA ALA A 246 -2.68 -15.21 -13.93
C ALA A 246 -2.63 -14.41 -12.62
N LEU A 247 -1.88 -14.89 -11.62
CA LEU A 247 -1.70 -14.18 -10.36
C LEU A 247 -0.86 -12.91 -10.50
N ASP A 248 0.17 -12.88 -11.39
CA ASP A 248 0.89 -11.65 -11.74
C ASP A 248 -0.06 -10.61 -12.34
N VAL A 249 -0.86 -11.02 -13.32
CA VAL A 249 -1.85 -10.14 -13.98
C VAL A 249 -2.89 -9.62 -12.99
N TYR A 250 -3.40 -10.50 -12.10
CA TYR A 250 -4.32 -10.12 -11.04
C TYR A 250 -3.72 -9.03 -10.14
N GLY A 251 -2.55 -9.27 -9.57
CA GLY A 251 -1.89 -8.36 -8.67
C GLY A 251 -1.53 -7.03 -9.34
N ARG A 252 -1.01 -7.08 -10.57
CA ARG A 252 -0.63 -5.89 -11.34
C ARG A 252 -1.84 -5.00 -11.62
N ASN A 253 -2.93 -5.55 -12.12
CA ASN A 253 -4.13 -4.77 -12.43
C ASN A 253 -4.82 -4.24 -11.17
N LEU A 254 -4.85 -5.02 -10.08
CA LEU A 254 -5.32 -4.53 -8.78
C LEU A 254 -4.47 -3.35 -8.28
N GLY A 255 -3.13 -3.44 -8.40
CA GLY A 255 -2.22 -2.37 -7.97
C GLY A 255 -2.41 -1.08 -8.77
N ILE A 256 -2.61 -1.18 -10.09
CA ILE A 256 -2.93 -0.03 -10.96
C ILE A 256 -4.28 0.56 -10.56
N ALA A 257 -5.33 -0.26 -10.45
CA ALA A 257 -6.65 0.20 -10.04
C ALA A 257 -6.61 0.91 -8.68
N PHE A 258 -5.87 0.34 -7.73
CA PHE A 258 -5.70 0.90 -6.39
C PHE A 258 -5.08 2.31 -6.43
N GLN A 259 -4.03 2.51 -7.23
CA GLN A 259 -3.38 3.82 -7.35
C GLN A 259 -4.27 4.84 -8.06
N LEU A 260 -4.95 4.44 -9.14
CA LEU A 260 -5.90 5.33 -9.84
C LEU A 260 -7.01 5.83 -8.91
N ILE A 261 -7.49 4.98 -8.01
CA ILE A 261 -8.49 5.36 -7.00
C ILE A 261 -7.86 6.31 -5.98
N ASP A 262 -6.66 6.04 -5.48
CA ASP A 262 -5.97 6.92 -4.52
C ASP A 262 -5.77 8.32 -5.11
N ASP A 263 -5.33 8.43 -6.37
CA ASP A 263 -5.14 9.70 -7.06
C ASP A 263 -6.44 10.46 -7.33
N ALA A 264 -7.55 9.74 -7.57
CA ALA A 264 -8.86 10.38 -7.73
C ALA A 264 -9.42 10.91 -6.39
N ILE A 265 -9.27 10.13 -5.31
CA ILE A 265 -9.75 10.47 -3.97
C ILE A 265 -8.99 11.67 -3.40
N ASP A 266 -7.71 11.86 -3.75
CA ASP A 266 -6.92 13.00 -3.29
C ASP A 266 -7.57 14.36 -3.60
N TYR A 267 -8.38 14.43 -4.66
CA TYR A 267 -9.11 15.64 -5.07
C TYR A 267 -10.58 15.69 -4.64
N GLU A 268 -11.16 14.58 -4.16
CA GLU A 268 -12.59 14.50 -3.80
C GLU A 268 -12.85 14.46 -2.30
N SER A 269 -11.83 14.24 -1.47
CA SER A 269 -11.98 14.02 -0.03
C SER A 269 -12.24 15.33 0.71
N ASP A 270 -13.29 15.36 1.55
CA ASP A 270 -13.43 16.34 2.61
C ASP A 270 -12.42 16.02 3.75
N GLU A 271 -11.72 17.03 4.28
CA GLU A 271 -10.72 16.95 5.37
C GLU A 271 -11.16 16.07 6.55
N ALA A 272 -12.47 15.99 6.81
CA ALA A 272 -13.04 15.27 7.93
C ALA A 272 -12.98 13.74 7.80
N THR A 273 -12.81 13.20 6.60
CA THR A 273 -13.00 11.77 6.33
C THR A 273 -11.70 10.97 6.19
N MET A 274 -10.57 11.58 5.80
CA MET A 274 -9.35 10.85 5.43
C MET A 274 -8.11 11.13 6.31
N GLY A 275 -8.12 12.16 7.16
CA GLY A 275 -6.96 12.48 8.02
C GLY A 275 -5.71 12.94 7.26
N LYS A 276 -5.86 13.35 5.99
CA LYS A 276 -4.91 14.04 5.13
C LYS A 276 -5.57 15.30 4.59
N ASP A 277 -4.76 16.31 4.31
CA ASP A 277 -5.22 17.49 3.59
C ASP A 277 -5.55 17.08 2.13
N ALA A 278 -6.72 17.46 1.62
CA ALA A 278 -7.07 17.22 0.22
C ALA A 278 -6.09 17.95 -0.70
N GLY A 279 -5.71 17.30 -1.83
CA GLY A 279 -4.85 17.88 -2.84
C GLY A 279 -3.35 17.86 -2.50
N ASP A 280 -2.89 16.92 -1.70
CA ASP A 280 -1.46 16.73 -1.40
C ASP A 280 -0.66 16.52 -2.69
N ASP A 281 -1.15 15.70 -3.63
CA ASP A 281 -0.49 15.46 -4.92
C ASP A 281 -0.34 16.75 -5.75
N PHE A 282 -1.35 17.62 -5.71
CA PHE A 282 -1.30 18.91 -6.38
C PHE A 282 -0.27 19.85 -5.73
N ARG A 283 -0.22 19.93 -4.40
CA ARG A 283 0.75 20.73 -3.66
C ARG A 283 2.19 20.27 -3.90
N ASP A 284 2.40 18.96 -3.99
CA ASP A 284 3.68 18.33 -4.30
C ASP A 284 4.09 18.52 -5.78
N GLY A 285 3.16 18.97 -6.64
CA GLY A 285 3.38 19.11 -8.08
C GLY A 285 3.47 17.77 -8.81
N LYS A 286 2.79 16.74 -8.28
CA LYS A 286 2.63 15.44 -8.94
C LYS A 286 1.61 15.57 -10.08
N VAL A 287 1.98 15.07 -11.26
CA VAL A 287 1.12 15.05 -12.44
C VAL A 287 0.44 13.69 -12.52
N THR A 288 -0.69 13.56 -11.80
CA THR A 288 -1.48 12.32 -11.77
C THR A 288 -2.53 12.30 -12.90
N LEU A 289 -3.17 11.17 -13.13
CA LEU A 289 -4.08 11.00 -14.27
C LEU A 289 -5.21 12.04 -14.32
N PRO A 290 -5.86 12.44 -13.20
CA PRO A 290 -6.83 13.53 -13.23
C PRO A 290 -6.26 14.80 -13.84
N VAL A 291 -5.05 15.20 -13.46
CA VAL A 291 -4.38 16.41 -13.97
C VAL A 291 -4.06 16.26 -15.47
N ILE A 292 -3.52 15.11 -15.89
CA ILE A 292 -3.21 14.82 -17.30
C ILE A 292 -4.45 14.99 -18.19
N LEU A 293 -5.57 14.41 -17.76
CA LEU A 293 -6.82 14.47 -18.51
C LEU A 293 -7.41 15.89 -18.54
N ALA A 294 -7.39 16.59 -17.42
CA ALA A 294 -7.87 17.98 -17.35
C ALA A 294 -7.02 18.91 -18.20
N TYR A 295 -5.71 18.78 -18.15
CA TYR A 295 -4.80 19.56 -19.00
C TYR A 295 -5.02 19.31 -20.50
N ALA A 296 -5.20 18.06 -20.89
CA ALA A 296 -5.43 17.70 -22.29
C ALA A 296 -6.75 18.28 -22.85
N ARG A 297 -7.80 18.38 -22.02
CA ARG A 297 -9.17 18.80 -22.39
C ARG A 297 -9.43 20.29 -22.20
N GLY A 298 -8.61 20.94 -21.38
CA GLY A 298 -8.80 22.34 -21.00
C GLY A 298 -8.58 23.32 -22.15
N SER A 299 -9.13 24.53 -22.00
CA SER A 299 -8.85 25.68 -22.85
C SER A 299 -7.37 26.11 -22.75
N ASP A 300 -6.97 27.07 -23.58
CA ASP A 300 -5.61 27.63 -23.48
C ASP A 300 -5.37 28.36 -22.15
N GLU A 301 -6.42 28.96 -21.57
CA GLU A 301 -6.39 29.60 -20.26
C GLU A 301 -6.22 28.56 -19.14
N ASP A 302 -6.97 27.44 -19.19
CA ASP A 302 -6.83 26.33 -18.25
C ASP A 302 -5.44 25.71 -18.34
N ARG A 303 -4.92 25.52 -19.55
CA ARG A 303 -3.55 25.00 -19.73
C ARG A 303 -2.50 25.94 -19.19
N ALA A 304 -2.69 27.26 -19.33
CA ALA A 304 -1.78 28.25 -18.76
C ALA A 304 -1.81 28.17 -17.21
N PHE A 305 -3.01 28.03 -16.60
CA PHE A 305 -3.13 27.81 -15.17
C PHE A 305 -2.37 26.54 -14.71
N TRP A 306 -2.62 25.40 -15.35
CA TRP A 306 -1.96 24.14 -15.00
C TRP A 306 -0.44 24.23 -15.09
N LYS A 307 0.10 24.88 -16.15
CA LYS A 307 1.53 25.11 -16.29
C LYS A 307 2.09 25.94 -15.14
N ALA A 308 1.40 27.02 -14.78
CA ALA A 308 1.85 27.90 -13.69
C ALA A 308 1.77 27.21 -12.32
N ALA A 309 0.68 26.48 -12.03
CA ALA A 309 0.47 25.80 -10.78
C ALA A 309 1.45 24.64 -10.56
N ILE A 310 1.62 23.77 -11.55
CA ILE A 310 2.50 22.60 -11.44
C ILE A 310 3.99 23.00 -11.40
N ALA A 311 4.43 23.99 -12.18
CA ALA A 311 5.80 24.49 -12.15
C ALA A 311 6.10 25.36 -10.90
N GLY A 312 5.05 25.90 -10.25
CA GLY A 312 5.19 26.75 -9.06
C GLY A 312 5.57 25.96 -7.81
N HIS A 313 6.41 26.57 -6.95
CA HIS A 313 6.74 25.98 -5.65
C HIS A 313 5.75 26.34 -4.54
N ARG A 314 4.72 27.14 -4.83
CA ARG A 314 3.71 27.58 -3.89
C ARG A 314 2.34 27.46 -4.55
N VAL A 315 1.51 26.61 -4.00
CA VAL A 315 0.12 26.43 -4.41
C VAL A 315 -0.75 26.89 -3.25
N SER A 316 -1.61 27.88 -3.50
CA SER A 316 -2.58 28.38 -2.51
C SER A 316 -3.83 27.48 -2.47
N ASP A 317 -4.62 27.61 -1.40
CA ASP A 317 -5.92 26.92 -1.32
C ASP A 317 -6.89 27.40 -2.42
N ALA A 318 -6.76 28.65 -2.88
CA ALA A 318 -7.50 29.16 -4.02
C ALA A 318 -7.11 28.45 -5.33
N ASP A 319 -5.81 28.16 -5.52
CA ASP A 319 -5.34 27.40 -6.68
C ASP A 319 -5.84 25.96 -6.64
N LEU A 320 -5.85 25.33 -5.46
CA LEU A 320 -6.40 23.99 -5.29
C LEU A 320 -7.92 23.97 -5.58
N ALA A 321 -8.67 24.93 -5.08
CA ALA A 321 -10.09 25.04 -5.36
C ALA A 321 -10.37 25.21 -6.86
N HIS A 322 -9.57 26.05 -7.55
CA HIS A 322 -9.67 26.22 -8.99
C HIS A 322 -9.31 24.93 -9.74
N ALA A 323 -8.19 24.27 -9.38
CA ALA A 323 -7.79 22.99 -9.94
C ALA A 323 -8.89 21.93 -9.82
N THR A 324 -9.48 21.78 -8.62
CA THR A 324 -10.59 20.86 -8.36
C THR A 324 -11.81 21.19 -9.22
N GLY A 325 -12.11 22.49 -9.42
CA GLY A 325 -13.15 22.96 -10.35
C GLY A 325 -12.90 22.50 -11.78
N LEU A 326 -11.68 22.67 -12.28
CA LEU A 326 -11.29 22.22 -13.64
C LEU A 326 -11.35 20.70 -13.79
N LEU A 327 -10.92 19.94 -12.78
CA LEU A 327 -11.00 18.47 -12.78
C LEU A 327 -12.45 17.98 -12.91
N ARG A 328 -13.38 18.63 -12.21
CA ARG A 328 -14.83 18.33 -12.29
C ARG A 328 -15.43 18.74 -13.64
N GLN A 329 -15.14 19.95 -14.10
CA GLN A 329 -15.65 20.49 -15.36
C GLN A 329 -15.23 19.64 -16.56
N THR A 330 -13.99 19.15 -16.57
CA THR A 330 -13.45 18.32 -17.67
C THR A 330 -13.83 16.85 -17.56
N GLY A 331 -14.48 16.41 -16.48
CA GLY A 331 -14.83 15.02 -16.21
C GLY A 331 -13.59 14.11 -15.96
N ALA A 332 -12.44 14.72 -15.62
CA ALA A 332 -11.18 14.02 -15.46
C ALA A 332 -11.21 12.98 -14.34
N ILE A 333 -11.84 13.30 -13.21
CA ILE A 333 -11.98 12.38 -12.07
C ILE A 333 -12.86 11.19 -12.47
N ALA A 334 -14.03 11.44 -13.07
CA ALA A 334 -14.94 10.37 -13.50
C ALA A 334 -14.27 9.39 -14.47
N ASP A 335 -13.44 9.89 -15.38
CA ASP A 335 -12.70 9.07 -16.34
C ASP A 335 -11.53 8.31 -15.66
N THR A 336 -10.87 8.89 -14.68
CA THR A 336 -9.86 8.19 -13.85
C THR A 336 -10.52 7.01 -13.13
N LEU A 337 -11.68 7.22 -12.52
CA LEU A 337 -12.45 6.15 -11.88
C LEU A 337 -12.94 5.08 -12.88
N ALA A 338 -13.29 5.48 -14.12
CA ALA A 338 -13.64 4.53 -15.16
C ALA A 338 -12.45 3.63 -15.54
N ARG A 339 -11.24 4.21 -15.64
CA ARG A 339 -10.02 3.43 -15.86
C ARG A 339 -9.69 2.50 -14.69
N ALA A 340 -9.87 2.96 -13.47
CA ALA A 340 -9.70 2.11 -12.28
C ALA A 340 -10.64 0.89 -12.33
N ARG A 341 -11.92 1.09 -12.69
CA ARG A 341 -12.87 -0.02 -12.89
C ARG A 341 -12.41 -0.97 -13.99
N HIS A 342 -11.89 -0.44 -15.10
CA HIS A 342 -11.37 -1.28 -16.19
C HIS A 342 -10.21 -2.17 -15.74
N TYR A 343 -9.24 -1.61 -15.02
CA TYR A 343 -8.14 -2.40 -14.47
C TYR A 343 -8.63 -3.39 -13.40
N GLY A 344 -9.57 -2.99 -12.55
CA GLY A 344 -10.19 -3.91 -11.59
C GLY A 344 -10.88 -5.09 -12.27
N GLN A 345 -11.62 -4.86 -13.37
CA GLN A 345 -12.23 -5.95 -14.14
C GLN A 345 -11.18 -6.90 -14.71
N ARG A 346 -10.07 -6.38 -15.26
CA ARG A 346 -8.96 -7.21 -15.74
C ARG A 346 -8.32 -8.03 -14.63
N ALA A 347 -8.25 -7.52 -13.40
CA ALA A 347 -7.81 -8.30 -12.26
C ALA A 347 -8.77 -9.46 -11.97
N ILE A 348 -10.08 -9.20 -11.93
CA ILE A 348 -11.10 -10.25 -11.73
C ILE A 348 -11.05 -11.29 -12.84
N ASP A 349 -10.94 -10.87 -14.10
CA ASP A 349 -10.88 -11.76 -15.27
C ASP A 349 -9.67 -12.71 -15.19
N ALA A 350 -8.53 -12.24 -14.66
CA ALA A 350 -7.35 -13.08 -14.46
C ALA A 350 -7.58 -14.24 -13.49
N LEU A 351 -8.54 -14.11 -12.56
CA LEU A 351 -8.94 -15.20 -11.67
C LEU A 351 -9.85 -16.22 -12.38
N GLY A 352 -10.25 -15.97 -13.63
CA GLY A 352 -11.21 -16.80 -14.37
C GLY A 352 -10.80 -18.28 -14.49
N MET A 353 -9.50 -18.56 -14.57
CA MET A 353 -8.99 -19.92 -14.71
C MET A 353 -9.02 -20.76 -13.43
N PHE A 354 -9.15 -20.13 -12.26
CA PHE A 354 -9.20 -20.85 -10.99
C PHE A 354 -10.63 -21.28 -10.65
N ASP A 355 -10.76 -22.39 -9.93
CA ASP A 355 -12.05 -22.91 -9.48
C ASP A 355 -12.78 -21.96 -8.55
N ALA A 356 -14.10 -22.04 -8.55
CA ALA A 356 -14.94 -21.28 -7.63
C ALA A 356 -14.70 -21.74 -6.19
N GLY A 357 -14.49 -20.78 -5.28
CA GLY A 357 -14.21 -21.07 -3.87
C GLY A 357 -14.12 -19.81 -3.03
N LYS A 358 -13.92 -19.99 -1.73
CA LYS A 358 -13.84 -18.86 -0.77
C LYS A 358 -12.68 -17.92 -1.10
N ALA A 359 -11.51 -18.44 -1.48
CA ALA A 359 -10.34 -17.65 -1.81
C ALA A 359 -10.59 -16.79 -3.06
N LYS A 360 -11.13 -17.38 -4.14
CA LYS A 360 -11.49 -16.63 -5.35
C LYS A 360 -12.51 -15.54 -5.07
N ALA A 361 -13.56 -15.84 -4.30
CA ALA A 361 -14.57 -14.86 -3.91
C ALA A 361 -13.97 -13.71 -3.10
N ALA A 362 -13.12 -14.01 -2.10
CA ALA A 362 -12.46 -13.02 -1.27
C ALA A 362 -11.48 -12.13 -2.07
N LEU A 363 -10.73 -12.70 -3.02
CA LEU A 363 -9.85 -11.96 -3.92
C LEU A 363 -10.65 -11.06 -4.88
N THR A 364 -11.79 -11.53 -5.39
CA THR A 364 -12.70 -10.72 -6.22
C THR A 364 -13.25 -9.53 -5.41
N GLU A 365 -13.74 -9.76 -4.20
CA GLU A 365 -14.29 -8.70 -3.35
C GLU A 365 -13.22 -7.69 -2.90
N ALA A 366 -11.97 -8.13 -2.74
CA ALA A 366 -10.86 -7.21 -2.48
C ALA A 366 -10.63 -6.20 -3.61
N VAL A 367 -10.84 -6.60 -4.87
CA VAL A 367 -10.80 -5.68 -6.03
C VAL A 367 -12.00 -4.73 -5.99
N GLU A 368 -13.20 -5.26 -5.78
CA GLU A 368 -14.44 -4.46 -5.70
C GLU A 368 -14.35 -3.43 -4.57
N PHE A 369 -13.83 -3.83 -3.40
CA PHE A 369 -13.56 -2.92 -2.29
C PHE A 369 -12.56 -1.83 -2.67
N ALA A 370 -11.46 -2.18 -3.35
CA ALA A 370 -10.46 -1.19 -3.76
C ALA A 370 -11.07 -0.10 -4.66
N ILE A 371 -11.99 -0.50 -5.57
CA ILE A 371 -12.70 0.40 -6.48
C ILE A 371 -13.77 1.22 -5.74
N ALA A 372 -14.51 0.58 -4.81
CA ALA A 372 -15.62 1.23 -4.10
C ALA A 372 -15.18 2.31 -3.10
N ARG A 373 -13.88 2.42 -2.78
CA ARG A 373 -13.34 3.45 -1.88
C ARG A 373 -13.56 4.88 -2.35
N ALA A 374 -13.85 5.06 -3.64
CA ALA A 374 -14.14 6.38 -4.24
C ALA A 374 -15.62 6.79 -4.14
N TYR A 375 -16.47 6.01 -3.44
CA TYR A 375 -17.90 6.24 -3.33
C TYR A 375 -18.38 6.18 -1.88
#